data_bd6462a67b2c81c6dece983baaab12bc
#
_entry.id   bd6462a67b2c81c6dece983baaab12bc
#
_cell.length_a   1.000
_cell.length_b   1.000
_cell.length_c   1.000
_cell.angle_alpha   90.00
_cell.angle_beta   90.00
_cell.angle_gamma   90.00
#
_symmetry.space_group_name_H-M   'P 1'
#
loop_
_entity.id
_entity.type
_entity.pdbx_description
1 polymer ?
#
loop_
_entity_poly.entity_id
_entity_poly.type
_entity_poly.pdbx_seq_one_letter_code
_entity_poly.pdbx_strand_id
1 'polypeptide(L)'
;MTRSQGPVARRIRGSIDELPSGALRVRVYAGVDPVSKRRYDLIEIVPPGPGADKQARRLRDRLINEVAERRNPRTKATVDQLLERYLDQFDGAASTLTLYRGYVRNHISPFLGKIKVGALDADVLDAFYAELRRCRNHCSGRPFIQHRTTVEHDCDERCAPHRCRPLGATTIRHMHFILSGAYKRAVRWKWVTVNPLPEAEPPAAPVPNPHPPSAVEAARIVNEAWKDPDWGALIWLAMTTGTRRGELCALRWSHIDLTPGRAVMWLQCAINKGTDGWAEGDLKTHQQRRVALDPETVEVLSEHLARCRARAAELGVELSADAFMFSGAPDGSSYLTPGALTQRYNRLAERLGIDTNLHKLRHYSATELIAAGVDVRTVAGRLGHSGGGTTTLRTYAAWMSEADQRAASGIATRMPSRPASLAAAERAQRDPQSPYEKIAAELRRKILSGDLGDGDVAPTEKQLAVDHHVAVGTAHRAMELLKSWGFITSSRGRRAIVVRPADEPSAASAEISSDPHVPHGAVEERAASGGAKLWAITLRGPGGRRYPARHVREDLRSPDVFRAHLLAIARIEEPKETNDSDDWIGDYELEVHEFGEERTKPVLTLRWQAT
;
A
#
# COMPACT_ATOMS: atom_id res chain seq x y z
N MET A 1 48.93 -20.79 40.01
CA MET A 1 47.76 -21.44 39.36
C MET A 1 46.62 -21.46 40.34
N THR A 2 45.83 -20.39 40.35
CA THR A 2 44.63 -20.25 41.19
C THR A 2 43.40 -20.56 40.33
N ARG A 3 42.74 -21.70 40.61
CA ARG A 3 41.50 -22.10 39.99
C ARG A 3 40.38 -21.13 40.39
N SER A 4 39.89 -20.34 39.45
CA SER A 4 38.66 -19.59 39.55
C SER A 4 37.50 -20.57 39.69
N GLN A 5 36.88 -20.64 40.89
CA GLN A 5 35.61 -21.32 41.09
C GLN A 5 34.51 -20.45 40.49
N GLY A 6 33.91 -20.91 39.39
CA GLY A 6 32.73 -20.30 38.81
C GLY A 6 31.54 -20.32 39.82
N PRO A 7 30.55 -19.41 39.66
CA PRO A 7 29.45 -19.29 40.58
C PRO A 7 28.63 -20.60 40.65
N VAL A 8 28.64 -21.22 41.84
CA VAL A 8 27.83 -22.41 42.14
C VAL A 8 26.37 -22.06 41.91
N ALA A 9 25.75 -22.67 40.92
CA ALA A 9 24.29 -22.52 40.66
C ALA A 9 23.52 -22.91 41.93
N ARG A 10 22.90 -21.93 42.60
CA ARG A 10 22.06 -22.17 43.78
C ARG A 10 20.97 -23.13 43.40
N ARG A 11 21.00 -24.37 43.95
CA ARG A 11 19.95 -25.36 43.78
C ARG A 11 18.60 -24.74 44.21
N ILE A 12 17.63 -24.68 43.31
CA ILE A 12 16.26 -24.26 43.59
C ILE A 12 15.69 -25.28 44.58
N ARG A 13 15.30 -24.82 45.82
CA ARG A 13 14.71 -25.66 46.86
C ARG A 13 13.24 -25.31 46.99
N GLY A 14 12.37 -26.33 47.04
CA GLY A 14 10.95 -26.19 47.42
C GLY A 14 10.69 -26.75 48.81
N SER A 15 9.73 -26.17 49.53
CA SER A 15 9.20 -26.68 50.79
C SER A 15 7.80 -27.28 50.61
N ILE A 16 7.45 -28.23 51.45
CA ILE A 16 6.12 -28.78 51.60
C ILE A 16 5.75 -28.58 53.06
N ASP A 17 4.69 -27.80 53.31
CA ASP A 17 4.21 -27.47 54.65
C ASP A 17 2.80 -28.04 54.79
N GLU A 18 2.50 -28.69 55.94
CA GLU A 18 1.16 -29.14 56.28
C GLU A 18 0.33 -27.97 56.85
N LEU A 19 -0.87 -27.82 56.34
CA LEU A 19 -1.83 -26.81 56.81
C LEU A 19 -2.73 -27.39 57.94
N PRO A 20 -3.33 -26.54 58.79
CA PRO A 20 -4.25 -27.00 59.83
C PRO A 20 -5.42 -27.85 59.30
N SER A 21 -5.75 -27.77 58.04
CA SER A 21 -6.76 -28.56 57.34
C SER A 21 -6.28 -29.96 56.94
N GLY A 22 -5.03 -30.34 57.24
CA GLY A 22 -4.40 -31.57 56.75
C GLY A 22 -3.99 -31.53 55.25
N ALA A 23 -4.20 -30.41 54.56
CA ALA A 23 -3.74 -30.21 53.17
C ALA A 23 -2.25 -29.86 53.14
N LEU A 24 -1.54 -30.27 52.10
CA LEU A 24 -0.11 -30.00 51.90
C LEU A 24 0.10 -28.79 50.99
N ARG A 25 0.73 -27.75 51.54
CA ARG A 25 1.13 -26.56 50.75
C ARG A 25 2.54 -26.73 50.20
N VAL A 26 2.65 -26.81 48.91
CA VAL A 26 3.91 -26.85 48.18
C VAL A 26 4.32 -25.42 47.83
N ARG A 27 5.56 -25.04 48.19
CA ARG A 27 6.11 -23.71 47.91
C ARG A 27 7.48 -23.83 47.25
N VAL A 28 7.68 -23.15 46.10
CA VAL A 28 8.95 -23.10 45.41
C VAL A 28 9.31 -21.64 45.14
N TYR A 29 10.52 -21.27 45.55
CA TYR A 29 11.03 -19.91 45.31
C TYR A 29 11.32 -19.66 43.84
N ALA A 30 10.62 -18.71 43.22
CA ALA A 30 10.72 -18.35 41.80
C ALA A 30 11.49 -17.04 41.57
N GLY A 31 12.05 -16.42 42.62
CA GLY A 31 12.85 -15.20 42.48
C GLY A 31 12.26 -14.01 43.23
N VAL A 32 12.61 -12.81 42.82
CA VAL A 32 12.04 -11.54 43.29
C VAL A 32 11.14 -11.00 42.21
N ASP A 33 9.90 -10.63 42.60
CA ASP A 33 8.95 -9.98 41.69
C ASP A 33 9.55 -8.62 41.24
N PRO A 34 9.73 -8.40 39.94
CA PRO A 34 10.39 -7.19 39.42
C PRO A 34 9.53 -5.91 39.63
N VAL A 35 8.24 -6.04 39.94
CA VAL A 35 7.31 -4.93 40.17
C VAL A 35 7.26 -4.60 41.65
N SER A 36 6.82 -5.53 42.50
CA SER A 36 6.66 -5.32 43.93
C SER A 36 7.97 -5.37 44.74
N LYS A 37 9.08 -5.82 44.12
CA LYS A 37 10.40 -6.05 44.76
C LYS A 37 10.36 -7.05 45.90
N ARG A 38 9.27 -7.77 46.06
CA ARG A 38 9.08 -8.78 47.12
C ARG A 38 9.46 -10.16 46.63
N ARG A 39 9.71 -11.05 47.55
CA ARG A 39 9.93 -12.48 47.30
C ARG A 39 8.72 -13.06 46.54
N TYR A 40 8.99 -13.78 45.46
CA TYR A 40 7.99 -14.45 44.66
C TYR A 40 8.14 -15.96 44.79
N ASP A 41 7.09 -16.60 45.36
CA ASP A 41 7.02 -18.03 45.49
C ASP A 41 5.84 -18.58 44.69
N LEU A 42 6.05 -19.70 43.98
CA LEU A 42 4.97 -20.51 43.43
C LEU A 42 4.38 -21.33 44.59
N ILE A 43 3.05 -21.29 44.78
CA ILE A 43 2.36 -21.96 45.86
C ILE A 43 1.18 -22.72 45.28
N GLU A 44 1.15 -24.03 45.50
CA GLU A 44 0.01 -24.88 45.19
C GLU A 44 -0.35 -25.72 46.41
N ILE A 45 -1.64 -26.09 46.55
CA ILE A 45 -2.16 -26.86 47.66
C ILE A 45 -2.66 -28.21 47.18
N VAL A 46 -2.19 -29.27 47.80
CA VAL A 46 -2.65 -30.65 47.59
C VAL A 46 -3.67 -30.99 48.70
N PRO A 47 -4.90 -31.38 48.33
CA PRO A 47 -5.91 -31.77 49.29
C PRO A 47 -5.45 -32.95 50.17
N PRO A 48 -5.94 -33.06 51.42
CA PRO A 48 -5.64 -34.20 52.29
C PRO A 48 -6.25 -35.49 51.70
N GLY A 49 -5.51 -36.60 51.78
CA GLY A 49 -5.98 -37.89 51.27
C GLY A 49 -4.88 -38.92 51.09
N PRO A 50 -5.26 -40.18 50.76
CA PRO A 50 -4.28 -41.23 50.53
C PRO A 50 -3.36 -40.88 49.37
N GLY A 51 -2.05 -40.80 49.63
CA GLY A 51 -1.02 -40.46 48.63
C GLY A 51 -0.76 -38.95 48.44
N ALA A 52 -1.33 -38.07 49.28
CA ALA A 52 -1.10 -36.61 49.26
C ALA A 52 0.40 -36.27 49.30
N ASP A 53 1.21 -36.93 50.12
CA ASP A 53 2.66 -36.74 50.17
C ASP A 53 3.36 -37.02 48.82
N LYS A 54 2.99 -38.13 48.19
CA LYS A 54 3.57 -38.49 46.87
C LYS A 54 3.16 -37.47 45.82
N GLN A 55 1.93 -36.99 45.86
CA GLN A 55 1.44 -35.96 44.95
C GLN A 55 2.14 -34.62 45.20
N ALA A 56 2.31 -34.20 46.48
CA ALA A 56 3.02 -32.98 46.85
C ALA A 56 4.49 -32.99 46.40
N ARG A 57 5.18 -34.12 46.53
CA ARG A 57 6.58 -34.25 46.04
C ARG A 57 6.65 -34.14 44.54
N ARG A 58 5.76 -34.81 43.78
CA ARG A 58 5.70 -34.70 42.31
C ARG A 58 5.40 -33.26 41.91
N LEU A 59 4.48 -32.60 42.59
CA LEU A 59 4.13 -31.21 42.36
C LEU A 59 5.32 -30.28 42.63
N ARG A 60 6.03 -30.47 43.75
CA ARG A 60 7.25 -29.72 44.07
C ARG A 60 8.29 -29.85 42.96
N ASP A 61 8.56 -31.08 42.51
CA ASP A 61 9.58 -31.33 41.47
C ASP A 61 9.16 -30.73 40.13
N ARG A 62 7.86 -30.77 39.79
CA ARG A 62 7.31 -30.05 38.63
C ARG A 62 7.55 -28.55 38.73
N LEU A 63 7.17 -27.91 39.85
CA LEU A 63 7.35 -26.49 40.08
C LEU A 63 8.83 -26.06 40.05
N ILE A 64 9.73 -26.92 40.61
CA ILE A 64 11.19 -26.68 40.51
C ILE A 64 11.66 -26.65 39.06
N ASN A 65 11.23 -27.60 38.24
CA ASN A 65 11.55 -27.67 36.83
C ASN A 65 10.99 -26.45 36.06
N GLU A 66 9.73 -26.07 36.30
CA GLU A 66 9.10 -24.90 35.71
C GLU A 66 9.87 -23.60 36.04
N VAL A 67 10.35 -23.46 37.30
CA VAL A 67 11.17 -22.31 37.70
C VAL A 67 12.57 -22.38 37.03
N ALA A 68 13.18 -23.57 36.98
CA ALA A 68 14.48 -23.77 36.32
C ALA A 68 14.44 -23.46 34.82
N GLU A 69 13.39 -23.90 34.16
CA GLU A 69 13.13 -23.65 32.73
C GLU A 69 12.53 -22.26 32.45
N ARG A 70 12.30 -21.49 33.53
CA ARG A 70 11.71 -20.14 33.44
C ARG A 70 10.34 -20.12 32.75
N ARG A 71 9.54 -21.16 32.85
CA ARG A 71 8.22 -21.27 32.23
C ARG A 71 7.13 -20.46 32.95
N ASN A 72 7.34 -20.07 34.20
CA ASN A 72 6.36 -19.31 34.98
C ASN A 72 6.60 -17.80 34.93
N PRO A 73 5.52 -17.00 34.89
CA PRO A 73 5.60 -15.56 35.07
C PRO A 73 6.26 -15.22 36.42
N ARG A 74 7.17 -14.25 36.41
CA ARG A 74 7.90 -13.83 37.63
C ARG A 74 7.19 -12.75 38.43
N THR A 75 6.00 -12.35 38.00
CA THR A 75 5.26 -11.27 38.61
C THR A 75 3.77 -11.59 38.65
N LYS A 76 3.08 -11.03 39.67
CA LYS A 76 1.64 -10.98 39.75
C LYS A 76 1.06 -9.70 39.15
N ALA A 77 1.89 -8.92 38.44
CA ALA A 77 1.47 -7.69 37.83
C ALA A 77 0.30 -7.90 36.86
N THR A 78 -0.55 -6.91 36.79
CA THR A 78 -1.69 -6.87 35.87
C THR A 78 -1.28 -6.28 34.51
N VAL A 79 -2.13 -6.46 33.50
CA VAL A 79 -1.97 -5.84 32.18
C VAL A 79 -1.93 -4.32 32.27
N ASP A 80 -2.74 -3.70 33.16
CA ASP A 80 -2.69 -2.25 33.41
C ASP A 80 -1.31 -1.80 33.88
N GLN A 81 -0.71 -2.48 34.85
CA GLN A 81 0.62 -2.16 35.34
C GLN A 81 1.72 -2.34 34.28
N LEU A 82 1.56 -3.34 33.41
CA LEU A 82 2.44 -3.52 32.27
C LEU A 82 2.33 -2.36 31.27
N LEU A 83 1.10 -1.98 30.91
CA LEU A 83 0.82 -0.93 29.94
C LEU A 83 1.25 0.44 30.46
N GLU A 84 0.99 0.75 31.73
CA GLU A 84 1.46 1.98 32.37
C GLU A 84 2.98 2.11 32.25
N ARG A 85 3.72 1.09 32.70
CA ARG A 85 5.19 1.08 32.60
C ARG A 85 5.68 1.12 31.15
N TYR A 86 4.99 0.47 30.22
CA TYR A 86 5.33 0.51 28.80
C TYR A 86 5.16 1.90 28.22
N LEU A 87 4.05 2.58 28.52
CA LEU A 87 3.74 3.91 28.02
C LEU A 87 4.60 5.00 28.66
N ASP A 88 5.01 4.84 29.91
CA ASP A 88 5.93 5.77 30.58
C ASP A 88 7.35 5.73 29.98
N GLN A 89 7.74 4.60 29.40
CA GLN A 89 9.01 4.42 28.69
C GLN A 89 8.87 4.51 27.17
N PHE A 90 7.71 4.98 26.69
CA PHE A 90 7.46 5.07 25.25
C PHE A 90 8.19 6.27 24.67
N ASP A 91 9.16 5.99 23.81
CA ASP A 91 9.91 6.99 23.05
C ASP A 91 9.27 7.18 21.67
N GLY A 92 8.37 8.14 21.56
CA GLY A 92 7.65 8.45 20.35
C GLY A 92 6.88 9.76 20.45
N ALA A 93 6.26 10.19 19.35
CA ALA A 93 5.54 11.46 19.31
C ALA A 93 4.45 11.56 20.40
N ALA A 94 4.36 12.71 21.05
CA ALA A 94 3.40 13.00 22.12
C ALA A 94 1.94 12.73 21.69
N SER A 95 1.59 13.01 20.43
CA SER A 95 0.28 12.72 19.86
C SER A 95 0.00 11.21 19.79
N THR A 96 1.02 10.39 19.51
CA THR A 96 0.89 8.94 19.51
C THR A 96 0.71 8.41 20.92
N LEU A 97 1.46 8.93 21.89
CA LEU A 97 1.33 8.56 23.30
C LEU A 97 -0.07 8.90 23.84
N THR A 98 -0.59 10.09 23.51
CA THR A 98 -1.95 10.51 23.89
C THR A 98 -3.00 9.57 23.30
N LEU A 99 -2.84 9.18 22.03
CA LEU A 99 -3.73 8.22 21.36
C LEU A 99 -3.67 6.85 22.05
N TYR A 100 -2.47 6.34 22.34
CA TYR A 100 -2.27 5.05 23.01
C TYR A 100 -2.86 5.04 24.41
N ARG A 101 -2.64 6.08 25.21
CA ARG A 101 -3.29 6.23 26.52
C ARG A 101 -4.81 6.26 26.41
N GLY A 102 -5.35 6.89 25.37
CA GLY A 102 -6.78 6.88 25.06
C GLY A 102 -7.31 5.47 24.77
N TYR A 103 -6.62 4.69 23.96
CA TYR A 103 -7.01 3.30 23.66
C TYR A 103 -6.90 2.39 24.89
N VAL A 104 -5.84 2.55 25.67
CA VAL A 104 -5.68 1.79 26.92
C VAL A 104 -6.82 2.10 27.87
N ARG A 105 -7.06 3.37 28.18
CA ARG A 105 -8.10 3.79 29.15
C ARG A 105 -9.50 3.38 28.73
N ASN A 106 -9.85 3.59 27.45
CA ASN A 106 -11.22 3.45 26.98
C ASN A 106 -11.59 2.02 26.56
N HIS A 107 -10.61 1.21 26.15
CA HIS A 107 -10.90 -0.08 25.54
C HIS A 107 -10.10 -1.24 26.13
N ILE A 108 -8.80 -1.11 26.39
CA ILE A 108 -7.98 -2.23 26.85
C ILE A 108 -8.18 -2.47 28.34
N SER A 109 -8.01 -1.43 29.16
CA SER A 109 -8.10 -1.51 30.63
C SER A 109 -9.44 -2.05 31.15
N PRO A 110 -10.60 -1.65 30.59
CA PRO A 110 -11.89 -2.18 31.04
C PRO A 110 -12.04 -3.70 30.89
N PHE A 111 -11.38 -4.32 29.91
CA PHE A 111 -11.46 -5.76 29.65
C PHE A 111 -10.28 -6.54 30.22
N LEU A 112 -9.09 -6.11 29.89
CA LEU A 112 -7.86 -6.87 30.10
C LEU A 112 -7.07 -6.35 31.30
N GLY A 113 -7.34 -5.12 31.75
CA GLY A 113 -6.50 -4.41 32.70
C GLY A 113 -6.22 -5.15 34.00
N LYS A 114 -7.23 -5.83 34.57
CA LYS A 114 -7.13 -6.58 35.81
C LYS A 114 -6.54 -7.98 35.65
N ILE A 115 -6.44 -8.49 34.45
CA ILE A 115 -5.86 -9.81 34.17
C ILE A 115 -4.36 -9.77 34.48
N LYS A 116 -3.84 -10.82 35.10
CA LYS A 116 -2.40 -10.95 35.34
C LYS A 116 -1.69 -11.15 34.00
N VAL A 117 -0.53 -10.53 33.83
CA VAL A 117 0.23 -10.60 32.57
C VAL A 117 0.54 -12.03 32.12
N GLY A 118 0.70 -12.97 33.05
CA GLY A 118 0.94 -14.38 32.75
C GLY A 118 -0.31 -15.20 32.44
N ALA A 119 -1.50 -14.62 32.61
CA ALA A 119 -2.78 -15.28 32.35
C ALA A 119 -3.47 -14.76 31.08
N LEU A 120 -2.85 -13.84 30.35
CA LEU A 120 -3.34 -13.41 29.05
C LEU A 120 -2.85 -14.39 27.99
N ASP A 121 -3.77 -14.99 27.27
CA ASP A 121 -3.55 -15.93 26.19
C ASP A 121 -4.28 -15.50 24.91
N ALA A 122 -4.19 -16.30 23.85
CA ALA A 122 -4.80 -16.02 22.56
C ALA A 122 -6.33 -16.03 22.62
N ASP A 123 -6.93 -16.96 23.38
CA ASP A 123 -8.39 -17.07 23.50
C ASP A 123 -9.00 -15.80 24.14
N VAL A 124 -8.40 -15.30 25.22
CA VAL A 124 -8.80 -14.04 25.85
C VAL A 124 -8.66 -12.85 24.90
N LEU A 125 -7.60 -12.83 24.10
CA LEU A 125 -7.38 -11.77 23.11
C LEU A 125 -8.40 -11.82 21.98
N ASP A 126 -8.73 -12.99 21.46
CA ASP A 126 -9.71 -13.17 20.40
C ASP A 126 -11.13 -12.84 20.88
N ALA A 127 -11.48 -13.21 22.11
CA ALA A 127 -12.71 -12.79 22.78
C ALA A 127 -12.77 -11.26 22.93
N PHE A 128 -11.66 -10.62 23.29
CA PHE A 128 -11.55 -9.16 23.36
C PHE A 128 -11.78 -8.50 21.98
N TYR A 129 -11.16 -9.02 20.93
CA TYR A 129 -11.37 -8.47 19.56
C TYR A 129 -12.81 -8.69 19.09
N ALA A 130 -13.43 -9.81 19.44
CA ALA A 130 -14.83 -10.07 19.12
C ALA A 130 -15.76 -9.03 19.77
N GLU A 131 -15.53 -8.70 21.04
CA GLU A 131 -16.29 -7.68 21.76
C GLU A 131 -16.11 -6.29 21.12
N LEU A 132 -14.89 -5.90 20.77
CA LEU A 132 -14.61 -4.63 20.10
C LEU A 132 -15.30 -4.51 18.75
N ARG A 133 -15.40 -5.62 18.00
CA ARG A 133 -16.16 -5.69 16.74
C ARG A 133 -17.66 -5.59 16.96
N ARG A 134 -18.17 -5.99 18.12
CA ARG A 134 -19.58 -5.92 18.46
C ARG A 134 -19.99 -4.51 18.91
N CYS A 135 -19.27 -3.93 19.86
CA CYS A 135 -19.65 -2.66 20.47
C CYS A 135 -18.46 -1.87 21.00
N ARG A 136 -18.30 -0.62 20.53
CA ARG A 136 -17.28 0.30 21.05
C ARG A 136 -17.48 0.74 22.50
N ASN A 137 -18.71 0.65 23.01
CA ASN A 137 -19.05 1.05 24.38
C ASN A 137 -19.05 -0.13 25.35
N HIS A 138 -18.69 -1.32 24.86
CA HIS A 138 -18.54 -2.52 25.70
C HIS A 138 -19.79 -2.86 26.52
N CYS A 139 -20.97 -2.73 25.90
CA CYS A 139 -22.26 -2.90 26.58
C CYS A 139 -22.56 -4.34 27.00
N SER A 140 -21.80 -5.34 26.54
CA SER A 140 -22.04 -6.78 26.78
C SER A 140 -23.48 -7.21 26.48
N GLY A 141 -24.13 -6.54 25.52
CA GLY A 141 -25.54 -6.77 25.17
C GLY A 141 -26.55 -6.10 26.10
N ARG A 142 -26.11 -5.40 27.15
CA ARG A 142 -27.01 -4.73 28.12
C ARG A 142 -27.54 -3.43 27.54
N PRO A 143 -28.85 -3.18 27.54
CA PRO A 143 -29.43 -1.91 27.18
C PRO A 143 -29.10 -0.84 28.23
N PHE A 144 -28.80 0.38 27.78
CA PHE A 144 -28.64 1.56 28.63
C PHE A 144 -28.95 2.83 27.83
N ILE A 145 -29.17 3.94 28.53
CA ILE A 145 -29.33 5.25 27.88
C ILE A 145 -27.94 5.86 27.69
N GLN A 146 -27.62 6.19 26.45
CA GLN A 146 -26.42 6.92 26.12
C GLN A 146 -26.67 8.41 26.31
N HIS A 147 -26.19 8.95 27.41
CA HIS A 147 -26.36 10.35 27.74
C HIS A 147 -25.44 11.25 26.88
N ARG A 148 -25.90 12.46 26.57
CA ARG A 148 -25.14 13.49 25.82
C ARG A 148 -23.88 13.97 26.55
N THR A 149 -23.87 13.87 27.86
CA THR A 149 -22.76 14.26 28.74
C THR A 149 -22.69 13.32 29.96
N THR A 150 -21.52 13.24 30.58
CA THR A 150 -21.28 12.49 31.83
C THR A 150 -21.62 13.29 33.08
N VAL A 151 -21.89 14.60 32.93
CA VAL A 151 -22.34 15.47 34.05
C VAL A 151 -23.83 15.28 34.23
N GLU A 152 -24.28 15.35 35.51
CA GLU A 152 -25.71 15.30 35.85
C GLU A 152 -26.49 16.38 35.04
N HIS A 153 -27.57 15.98 34.40
CA HIS A 153 -28.37 16.84 33.52
C HIS A 153 -29.77 16.27 33.31
N ASP A 154 -30.71 17.11 32.97
CA ASP A 154 -31.98 16.70 32.46
C ASP A 154 -31.83 16.11 31.06
N CYS A 155 -32.38 14.90 30.86
CA CYS A 155 -32.31 14.20 29.57
C CYS A 155 -33.15 14.92 28.51
N ASP A 156 -32.59 15.05 27.33
CA ASP A 156 -33.25 15.60 26.14
C ASP A 156 -33.14 14.63 24.96
N GLU A 157 -33.58 15.02 23.76
CA GLU A 157 -33.57 14.23 22.52
C GLU A 157 -32.19 13.67 22.16
N ARG A 158 -31.10 14.25 22.68
CA ARG A 158 -29.71 13.80 22.47
C ARG A 158 -29.34 12.64 23.39
N CYS A 159 -30.16 12.34 24.40
CA CYS A 159 -30.04 11.18 25.27
C CYS A 159 -30.91 10.05 24.70
N ALA A 160 -30.29 9.06 24.09
CA ALA A 160 -30.99 8.01 23.35
C ALA A 160 -30.61 6.59 23.83
N PRO A 161 -31.49 5.59 23.64
CA PRO A 161 -31.14 4.20 23.86
C PRO A 161 -29.86 3.82 23.12
N HIS A 162 -28.96 3.11 23.81
CA HIS A 162 -27.70 2.67 23.25
C HIS A 162 -27.91 1.80 22.00
N ARG A 163 -27.22 2.13 20.93
CA ARG A 163 -27.10 1.31 19.72
C ARG A 163 -25.67 0.85 19.58
N CYS A 164 -25.46 -0.48 19.50
CA CYS A 164 -24.13 -1.03 19.31
C CYS A 164 -23.51 -0.51 18.01
N ARG A 165 -22.28 -0.01 18.11
CA ARG A 165 -21.47 0.41 16.98
C ARG A 165 -20.09 -0.24 17.11
N PRO A 166 -19.61 -0.98 16.09
CA PRO A 166 -18.30 -1.62 16.14
C PRO A 166 -17.16 -0.59 16.13
N LEU A 167 -16.00 -1.00 16.62
CA LEU A 167 -14.74 -0.33 16.30
C LEU A 167 -14.25 -0.79 14.92
N GLY A 168 -13.66 0.13 14.17
CA GLY A 168 -13.03 -0.21 12.89
C GLY A 168 -11.81 -1.12 13.06
N ALA A 169 -11.55 -1.98 12.08
CA ALA A 169 -10.45 -2.94 12.07
C ALA A 169 -9.08 -2.28 12.37
N THR A 170 -8.80 -1.11 11.78
CA THR A 170 -7.57 -0.35 12.04
C THR A 170 -7.41 -0.01 13.52
N THR A 171 -8.48 0.41 14.21
CA THR A 171 -8.44 0.75 15.64
C THR A 171 -8.13 -0.48 16.49
N ILE A 172 -8.78 -1.62 16.20
CA ILE A 172 -8.52 -2.88 16.90
C ILE A 172 -7.08 -3.34 16.69
N ARG A 173 -6.56 -3.22 15.46
CA ARG A 173 -5.15 -3.52 15.16
C ARG A 173 -4.17 -2.61 15.91
N HIS A 174 -4.47 -1.33 16.08
CA HIS A 174 -3.64 -0.46 16.91
C HIS A 174 -3.56 -0.96 18.35
N MET A 175 -4.67 -1.40 18.93
CA MET A 175 -4.66 -1.98 20.28
C MET A 175 -3.86 -3.28 20.34
N HIS A 176 -3.99 -4.15 19.33
CA HIS A 176 -3.14 -5.35 19.21
C HIS A 176 -1.64 -4.97 19.19
N PHE A 177 -1.24 -3.97 18.41
CA PHE A 177 0.16 -3.54 18.36
C PHE A 177 0.66 -2.91 19.65
N ILE A 178 -0.18 -2.16 20.38
CA ILE A 178 0.15 -1.62 21.71
C ILE A 178 0.42 -2.78 22.69
N LEU A 179 -0.48 -3.76 22.74
CA LEU A 179 -0.33 -4.96 23.56
C LEU A 179 0.91 -5.75 23.17
N SER A 180 1.12 -5.98 21.86
CA SER A 180 2.28 -6.70 21.34
C SER A 180 3.60 -6.02 21.74
N GLY A 181 3.68 -4.69 21.61
CA GLY A 181 4.84 -3.90 22.05
C GLY A 181 5.08 -4.02 23.55
N ALA A 182 4.03 -3.92 24.36
CA ALA A 182 4.11 -4.07 25.81
C ALA A 182 4.58 -5.47 26.21
N TYR A 183 4.03 -6.52 25.59
CA TYR A 183 4.42 -7.91 25.89
C TYR A 183 5.83 -8.24 25.39
N LYS A 184 6.30 -7.69 24.25
CA LYS A 184 7.71 -7.78 23.86
C LYS A 184 8.64 -7.19 24.94
N ARG A 185 8.24 -6.06 25.55
CA ARG A 185 8.97 -5.50 26.71
C ARG A 185 8.86 -6.37 27.95
N ALA A 186 7.68 -6.94 28.26
CA ALA A 186 7.45 -7.84 29.38
C ALA A 186 8.37 -9.09 29.29
N VAL A 187 8.53 -9.66 28.11
CA VAL A 187 9.50 -10.77 27.87
C VAL A 187 10.93 -10.30 28.16
N ARG A 188 11.34 -9.14 27.63
CA ARG A 188 12.70 -8.57 27.89
C ARG A 188 12.92 -8.28 29.38
N TRP A 189 11.90 -7.79 30.08
CA TRP A 189 11.94 -7.54 31.51
C TRP A 189 11.82 -8.83 32.36
N LYS A 190 11.62 -9.97 31.69
CA LYS A 190 11.44 -11.27 32.32
C LYS A 190 10.20 -11.34 33.23
N TRP A 191 9.15 -10.59 32.93
CA TRP A 191 7.87 -10.67 33.60
C TRP A 191 7.09 -11.90 33.14
N VAL A 192 7.13 -12.16 31.85
CA VAL A 192 6.57 -13.35 31.18
C VAL A 192 7.65 -14.03 30.33
N THR A 193 7.40 -15.26 29.93
CA THR A 193 8.31 -16.05 29.10
C THR A 193 7.96 -15.97 27.62
N VAL A 194 6.68 -15.80 27.31
CA VAL A 194 6.13 -15.81 25.95
C VAL A 194 5.25 -14.58 25.74
N ASN A 195 5.24 -14.07 24.53
CA ASN A 195 4.31 -13.05 24.07
C ASN A 195 3.11 -13.75 23.43
N PRO A 196 1.87 -13.63 23.95
CA PRO A 196 0.71 -14.33 23.41
C PRO A 196 0.14 -13.68 22.11
N LEU A 197 0.57 -12.46 21.78
CA LEU A 197 -0.04 -11.69 20.69
C LEU A 197 0.18 -12.29 19.28
N PRO A 198 1.30 -12.97 18.97
CA PRO A 198 1.47 -13.65 17.68
C PRO A 198 0.47 -14.79 17.43
N GLU A 199 -0.03 -15.41 18.49
CA GLU A 199 -1.00 -16.52 18.41
C GLU A 199 -2.46 -16.03 18.28
N ALA A 200 -2.72 -14.73 18.56
CA ALA A 200 -4.04 -14.14 18.47
C ALA A 200 -4.33 -13.59 17.07
N GLU A 201 -5.60 -13.64 16.65
CA GLU A 201 -6.05 -13.21 15.33
C GLU A 201 -6.74 -11.84 15.32
N PRO A 202 -5.99 -10.73 15.21
CA PRO A 202 -6.60 -9.41 15.03
C PRO A 202 -7.31 -9.33 13.66
N PRO A 203 -8.31 -8.44 13.51
CA PRO A 203 -8.98 -8.24 12.22
C PRO A 203 -7.98 -7.99 11.09
N ALA A 204 -8.30 -8.47 9.88
CA ALA A 204 -7.49 -8.21 8.69
C ALA A 204 -7.24 -6.70 8.49
N ALA A 205 -6.06 -6.35 7.98
CA ALA A 205 -5.77 -4.96 7.65
C ALA A 205 -6.71 -4.50 6.52
N PRO A 206 -7.44 -3.38 6.67
CA PRO A 206 -8.26 -2.89 5.59
C PRO A 206 -7.37 -2.49 4.41
N VAL A 207 -7.82 -2.83 3.21
CA VAL A 207 -7.19 -2.37 1.98
C VAL A 207 -7.39 -0.85 1.88
N PRO A 208 -6.33 -0.06 1.65
CA PRO A 208 -6.47 1.37 1.43
C PRO A 208 -7.38 1.62 0.22
N ASN A 209 -8.43 2.37 0.42
CA ASN A 209 -9.35 2.78 -0.63
C ASN A 209 -9.59 4.29 -0.50
N PRO A 210 -8.68 5.14 -1.01
CA PRO A 210 -8.87 6.57 -1.01
C PRO A 210 -9.99 6.92 -2.00
N HIS A 211 -10.98 7.65 -1.52
CA HIS A 211 -12.01 8.24 -2.37
C HIS A 211 -11.77 9.77 -2.38
N PRO A 212 -10.90 10.28 -3.26
CA PRO A 212 -10.77 11.72 -3.46
C PRO A 212 -12.06 12.28 -4.05
N PRO A 213 -12.34 13.57 -3.88
CA PRO A 213 -13.41 14.22 -4.62
C PRO A 213 -13.17 14.06 -6.13
N SER A 214 -14.23 13.88 -6.90
CA SER A 214 -14.17 13.94 -8.36
C SER A 214 -13.80 15.33 -8.86
N ALA A 215 -13.41 15.48 -10.12
CA ALA A 215 -13.07 16.79 -10.70
C ALA A 215 -14.24 17.79 -10.57
N VAL A 216 -15.49 17.34 -10.73
CA VAL A 216 -16.69 18.17 -10.56
C VAL A 216 -16.86 18.60 -9.10
N GLU A 217 -16.69 17.69 -8.15
CA GLU A 217 -16.76 18.01 -6.71
C GLU A 217 -15.61 18.92 -6.29
N ALA A 218 -14.40 18.69 -6.81
CA ALA A 218 -13.23 19.56 -6.59
C ALA A 218 -13.50 20.98 -7.07
N ALA A 219 -14.08 21.16 -8.25
CA ALA A 219 -14.46 22.47 -8.76
C ALA A 219 -15.51 23.15 -7.86
N ARG A 220 -16.51 22.41 -7.38
CA ARG A 220 -17.51 22.95 -6.43
C ARG A 220 -16.88 23.37 -5.09
N ILE A 221 -15.94 22.58 -4.58
CA ILE A 221 -15.20 22.90 -3.35
C ILE A 221 -14.38 24.18 -3.53
N VAL A 222 -13.65 24.30 -4.63
CA VAL A 222 -12.84 25.49 -4.95
C VAL A 222 -13.73 26.72 -5.08
N ASN A 223 -14.81 26.68 -5.87
CA ASN A 223 -15.72 27.80 -6.08
C ASN A 223 -16.39 28.25 -4.77
N GLU A 224 -16.79 27.32 -3.92
CA GLU A 224 -17.37 27.66 -2.61
C GLU A 224 -16.32 28.26 -1.67
N ALA A 225 -15.06 27.75 -1.70
CA ALA A 225 -13.99 28.26 -0.90
C ALA A 225 -13.60 29.69 -1.29
N TRP A 226 -13.66 30.04 -2.59
CA TRP A 226 -13.32 31.36 -3.13
C TRP A 226 -14.32 32.48 -2.77
N LYS A 227 -15.46 32.14 -2.16
CA LYS A 227 -16.32 33.17 -1.54
C LYS A 227 -15.62 33.95 -0.41
N ASP A 228 -14.57 33.37 0.15
CA ASP A 228 -13.58 34.04 1.00
C ASP A 228 -12.19 33.81 0.33
N PRO A 229 -11.57 34.88 -0.24
CA PRO A 229 -10.33 34.76 -1.00
C PRO A 229 -9.15 34.14 -0.22
N ASP A 230 -9.08 34.38 1.09
CA ASP A 230 -8.02 33.79 1.92
C ASP A 230 -8.23 32.31 2.14
N TRP A 231 -9.50 31.90 2.29
CA TRP A 231 -9.90 30.50 2.36
C TRP A 231 -9.73 29.80 1.02
N GLY A 232 -10.07 30.46 -0.07
CA GLY A 232 -9.84 30.00 -1.45
C GLY A 232 -8.37 29.69 -1.70
N ALA A 233 -7.48 30.62 -1.38
CA ALA A 233 -6.04 30.45 -1.53
C ALA A 233 -5.51 29.24 -0.71
N LEU A 234 -6.00 29.04 0.51
CA LEU A 234 -5.62 27.91 1.35
C LEU A 234 -6.07 26.56 0.74
N ILE A 235 -7.33 26.48 0.29
CA ILE A 235 -7.86 25.25 -0.33
C ILE A 235 -7.17 24.96 -1.65
N TRP A 236 -6.93 25.97 -2.48
CA TRP A 236 -6.14 25.84 -3.71
C TRP A 236 -4.76 25.25 -3.44
N LEU A 237 -4.02 25.85 -2.51
CA LEU A 237 -2.68 25.39 -2.14
C LEU A 237 -2.71 23.94 -1.61
N ALA A 238 -3.71 23.58 -0.81
CA ALA A 238 -3.88 22.22 -0.32
C ALA A 238 -4.10 21.21 -1.45
N MET A 239 -4.85 21.58 -2.50
CA MET A 239 -5.16 20.72 -3.65
C MET A 239 -4.00 20.61 -4.62
N THR A 240 -3.32 21.72 -4.93
CA THR A 240 -2.23 21.72 -5.93
C THR A 240 -0.95 21.12 -5.39
N THR A 241 -0.68 21.23 -4.08
CA THR A 241 0.58 20.75 -3.48
C THR A 241 0.45 19.45 -2.70
N GLY A 242 -0.76 19.06 -2.31
CA GLY A 242 -0.99 17.89 -1.46
C GLY A 242 -0.38 17.99 -0.07
N THR A 243 -0.16 19.22 0.43
CA THR A 243 0.45 19.50 1.73
C THR A 243 -0.40 18.96 2.89
N ARG A 244 0.24 18.41 3.92
CA ARG A 244 -0.49 17.93 5.11
C ARG A 244 -1.07 19.10 5.89
N ARG A 245 -2.20 18.86 6.54
CA ARG A 245 -2.91 19.87 7.36
C ARG A 245 -2.01 20.65 8.32
N GLY A 246 -1.18 19.96 9.09
CA GLY A 246 -0.28 20.62 10.04
C GLY A 246 0.85 21.40 9.36
N GLU A 247 1.36 20.91 8.23
CA GLU A 247 2.34 21.62 7.41
C GLU A 247 1.76 22.91 6.82
N LEU A 248 0.51 22.82 6.32
CA LEU A 248 -0.20 23.97 5.75
C LEU A 248 -0.41 25.09 6.80
N CYS A 249 -0.74 24.72 8.05
CA CYS A 249 -0.90 25.67 9.15
C CYS A 249 0.44 26.29 9.62
N ALA A 250 1.57 25.65 9.36
CA ALA A 250 2.90 26.11 9.75
C ALA A 250 3.61 26.94 8.67
N LEU A 251 2.98 27.12 7.50
CA LEU A 251 3.59 27.89 6.41
C LEU A 251 3.77 29.34 6.78
N ARG A 252 4.97 29.85 6.48
CA ARG A 252 5.36 31.24 6.63
C ARG A 252 5.75 31.83 5.29
N TRP A 253 5.68 33.15 5.14
CA TRP A 253 6.10 33.83 3.92
C TRP A 253 7.60 33.60 3.63
N SER A 254 8.43 33.50 4.67
CA SER A 254 9.86 33.15 4.55
C SER A 254 10.12 31.75 3.97
N HIS A 255 9.12 30.87 3.96
CA HIS A 255 9.24 29.51 3.40
C HIS A 255 8.93 29.42 1.91
N ILE A 256 8.66 30.56 1.24
CA ILE A 256 8.18 30.58 -0.14
C ILE A 256 9.01 31.55 -0.98
N ASP A 257 9.53 31.05 -2.10
CA ASP A 257 10.06 31.85 -3.19
C ASP A 257 9.00 31.91 -4.30
N LEU A 258 8.45 33.09 -4.56
CA LEU A 258 7.46 33.33 -5.62
C LEU A 258 8.09 33.82 -6.93
N THR A 259 9.42 33.73 -7.09
CA THR A 259 10.10 34.20 -8.29
C THR A 259 9.63 33.39 -9.50
N PRO A 260 9.12 34.03 -10.56
CA PRO A 260 8.68 33.35 -11.78
C PRO A 260 9.75 32.40 -12.35
N GLY A 261 9.34 31.21 -12.77
CA GLY A 261 10.21 30.19 -13.34
C GLY A 261 11.02 29.36 -12.34
N ARG A 262 11.10 29.78 -11.07
CA ARG A 262 11.76 29.00 -10.00
C ARG A 262 10.96 28.94 -8.71
N ALA A 263 9.69 29.25 -8.76
CA ALA A 263 8.83 29.31 -7.59
C ALA A 263 8.79 27.99 -6.83
N VAL A 264 9.02 28.08 -5.52
CA VAL A 264 9.14 26.90 -4.66
C VAL A 264 8.64 27.20 -3.25
N MET A 265 7.99 26.21 -2.65
CA MET A 265 7.57 26.20 -1.26
C MET A 265 8.41 25.19 -0.48
N TRP A 266 8.93 25.58 0.67
CA TRP A 266 9.73 24.75 1.54
C TRP A 266 8.94 24.34 2.78
N LEU A 267 8.70 23.05 2.94
CA LEU A 267 8.00 22.45 4.06
C LEU A 267 9.02 21.96 5.08
N GLN A 268 9.12 22.66 6.21
CA GLN A 268 10.16 22.49 7.23
C GLN A 268 9.60 22.02 8.58
N CYS A 269 8.39 22.45 8.91
CA CYS A 269 7.74 22.25 10.20
C CYS A 269 6.24 21.98 10.03
N ALA A 270 5.57 21.65 11.11
CA ALA A 270 4.13 21.43 11.16
C ALA A 270 3.56 21.86 12.51
N ILE A 271 2.31 22.35 12.52
CA ILE A 271 1.57 22.54 13.77
C ILE A 271 1.02 21.18 14.21
N ASN A 272 1.52 20.69 15.34
CA ASN A 272 1.19 19.39 15.92
C ASN A 272 0.45 19.55 17.24
N LYS A 273 -0.41 18.58 17.60
CA LYS A 273 -1.06 18.54 18.91
C LYS A 273 -0.17 17.80 19.90
N GLY A 274 0.37 18.53 20.87
CA GLY A 274 1.09 17.99 22.02
C GLY A 274 0.20 17.74 23.23
N THR A 275 0.82 17.56 24.40
CA THR A 275 0.14 17.46 25.71
C THR A 275 -0.49 18.79 26.11
N ASP A 276 0.18 19.90 25.83
CA ASP A 276 -0.17 21.25 26.27
C ASP A 276 -0.95 22.04 25.20
N GLY A 277 -1.38 21.36 24.14
CA GLY A 277 -2.14 21.97 23.05
C GLY A 277 -1.46 21.89 21.69
N TRP A 278 -1.77 22.85 20.82
CA TRP A 278 -1.16 22.95 19.50
C TRP A 278 0.15 23.73 19.59
N ALA A 279 1.19 23.19 18.94
CA ALA A 279 2.50 23.85 18.87
C ALA A 279 3.21 23.52 17.55
N GLU A 280 4.11 24.39 17.14
CA GLU A 280 5.03 24.14 16.03
C GLU A 280 6.05 23.05 16.43
N GLY A 281 6.34 22.15 15.51
CA GLY A 281 7.27 21.06 15.73
C GLY A 281 7.65 20.38 14.42
N ASP A 282 8.39 19.30 14.52
CA ASP A 282 8.92 18.59 13.38
C ASP A 282 7.84 17.99 12.47
N LEU A 283 8.20 17.80 11.23
CA LEU A 283 7.39 17.06 10.27
C LEU A 283 7.20 15.60 10.72
N LYS A 284 6.04 15.04 10.44
CA LYS A 284 5.69 13.65 10.81
C LYS A 284 6.72 12.60 10.35
N THR A 285 7.45 12.87 9.28
CA THR A 285 8.46 11.97 8.71
C THR A 285 9.89 12.47 8.94
N HIS A 286 10.08 13.57 9.69
CA HIS A 286 11.36 14.28 9.87
C HIS A 286 12.07 14.63 8.54
N GLN A 287 11.35 14.64 7.42
CA GLN A 287 11.89 14.93 6.09
C GLN A 287 11.36 16.28 5.60
N GLN A 288 12.21 17.28 5.61
CA GLN A 288 11.96 18.54 4.94
C GLN A 288 11.92 18.31 3.43
N ARG A 289 11.10 19.10 2.73
CA ARG A 289 11.01 18.98 1.28
C ARG A 289 10.64 20.31 0.63
N ARG A 290 11.06 20.45 -0.61
CA ARG A 290 10.69 21.56 -1.48
C ARG A 290 9.63 21.08 -2.49
N VAL A 291 8.64 21.91 -2.71
CA VAL A 291 7.54 21.66 -3.65
C VAL A 291 7.52 22.79 -4.66
N ALA A 292 7.77 22.50 -5.93
CA ALA A 292 7.67 23.48 -7.00
C ALA A 292 6.22 23.95 -7.16
N LEU A 293 6.04 25.24 -7.39
CA LEU A 293 4.76 25.89 -7.60
C LEU A 293 4.58 26.21 -9.09
N ASP A 294 3.38 25.96 -9.60
CA ASP A 294 2.96 26.34 -10.94
C ASP A 294 2.63 27.84 -11.00
N PRO A 295 2.61 28.45 -12.21
CA PRO A 295 2.40 29.89 -12.37
C PRO A 295 1.07 30.39 -11.75
N GLU A 296 -0.01 29.63 -11.88
CA GLU A 296 -1.32 30.00 -11.35
C GLU A 296 -1.32 29.99 -9.81
N THR A 297 -0.68 29.00 -9.19
CA THR A 297 -0.48 28.95 -7.74
C THR A 297 0.39 30.15 -7.27
N VAL A 298 1.39 30.55 -8.04
CA VAL A 298 2.21 31.75 -7.74
C VAL A 298 1.37 33.02 -7.76
N GLU A 299 0.48 33.18 -8.74
CA GLU A 299 -0.44 34.31 -8.84
C GLU A 299 -1.39 34.36 -7.63
N VAL A 300 -2.06 33.25 -7.33
CA VAL A 300 -2.94 33.12 -6.16
C VAL A 300 -2.24 33.51 -4.85
N LEU A 301 -1.01 33.05 -4.66
CA LEU A 301 -0.23 33.36 -3.45
C LEU A 301 0.26 34.81 -3.42
N SER A 302 0.59 35.38 -4.57
CA SER A 302 0.98 36.78 -4.68
C SER A 302 -0.19 37.71 -4.32
N GLU A 303 -1.39 37.43 -4.81
CA GLU A 303 -2.62 38.14 -4.43
C GLU A 303 -2.92 37.98 -2.94
N HIS A 304 -2.77 36.76 -2.40
CA HIS A 304 -2.96 36.51 -0.98
C HIS A 304 -1.98 37.34 -0.12
N LEU A 305 -0.70 37.40 -0.50
CA LEU A 305 0.30 38.23 0.14
C LEU A 305 -0.08 39.73 0.11
N ALA A 306 -0.55 40.18 -1.05
CA ALA A 306 -1.00 41.59 -1.20
C ALA A 306 -2.18 41.91 -0.24
N ARG A 307 -3.17 40.99 -0.14
CA ARG A 307 -4.29 41.11 0.81
C ARG A 307 -3.81 41.14 2.28
N CYS A 308 -2.87 40.24 2.62
CA CYS A 308 -2.31 40.21 3.98
C CYS A 308 -1.59 41.54 4.32
N ARG A 309 -0.79 42.06 3.38
CA ARG A 309 -0.10 43.35 3.56
C ARG A 309 -1.07 44.54 3.69
N ALA A 310 -2.09 44.59 2.83
CA ALA A 310 -3.11 45.63 2.89
C ALA A 310 -3.83 45.65 4.26
N ARG A 311 -4.27 44.46 4.72
CA ARG A 311 -4.93 44.29 6.03
C ARG A 311 -4.02 44.70 7.21
N ALA A 312 -2.74 44.34 7.17
CA ALA A 312 -1.78 44.74 8.17
C ALA A 312 -1.60 46.29 8.19
N ALA A 313 -1.45 46.89 7.00
CA ALA A 313 -1.29 48.34 6.84
C ALA A 313 -2.52 49.13 7.32
N GLU A 314 -3.76 48.65 7.04
CA GLU A 314 -5.00 49.27 7.53
C GLU A 314 -5.06 49.33 9.06
N LEU A 315 -4.41 48.41 9.75
CA LEU A 315 -4.34 48.36 11.21
C LEU A 315 -3.05 48.96 11.78
N GLY A 316 -2.21 49.57 10.93
CA GLY A 316 -0.95 50.18 11.32
C GLY A 316 0.10 49.21 11.84
N VAL A 317 0.02 47.92 11.45
CA VAL A 317 0.99 46.89 11.79
C VAL A 317 1.78 46.47 10.55
N GLU A 318 3.01 45.99 10.74
CA GLU A 318 3.85 45.50 9.66
C GLU A 318 3.73 43.97 9.55
N LEU A 319 3.56 43.46 8.33
CA LEU A 319 3.60 42.01 8.05
C LEU A 319 5.06 41.56 7.95
N SER A 320 5.54 40.84 8.96
CA SER A 320 6.90 40.27 8.97
C SER A 320 7.12 39.32 7.81
N ALA A 321 8.37 39.26 7.32
CA ALA A 321 8.76 38.21 6.36
C ALA A 321 8.57 36.80 6.93
N ASP A 322 8.62 36.61 8.25
CA ASP A 322 8.39 35.37 8.95
C ASP A 322 6.95 35.18 9.46
N ALA A 323 6.01 36.01 9.01
CA ALA A 323 4.60 35.89 9.36
C ALA A 323 3.98 34.61 8.79
N PHE A 324 3.05 34.03 9.54
CA PHE A 324 2.27 32.86 9.05
C PHE A 324 1.39 33.30 7.87
N MET A 325 1.42 32.46 6.79
CA MET A 325 0.62 32.73 5.60
C MET A 325 -0.88 32.73 5.87
N PHE A 326 -1.34 31.80 6.68
CA PHE A 326 -2.74 31.64 7.05
C PHE A 326 -2.88 31.91 8.55
N SER A 327 -3.24 33.12 8.86
CA SER A 327 -3.32 33.63 10.23
C SER A 327 -4.66 34.30 10.51
N GLY A 328 -5.13 34.17 11.73
CA GLY A 328 -6.24 34.99 12.23
C GLY A 328 -5.80 36.37 12.74
N ALA A 329 -4.50 36.55 13.00
CA ALA A 329 -3.92 37.84 13.42
C ALA A 329 -3.52 38.65 12.18
N PRO A 330 -3.82 39.95 12.14
CA PRO A 330 -3.51 40.84 10.99
C PRO A 330 -2.02 40.94 10.67
N ASP A 331 -1.16 40.88 11.68
CA ASP A 331 0.31 40.91 11.58
C ASP A 331 0.90 39.54 11.20
N GLY A 332 0.07 38.50 11.10
CA GLY A 332 0.50 37.11 10.83
C GLY A 332 1.26 36.45 11.97
N SER A 333 1.19 36.97 13.20
CA SER A 333 1.93 36.46 14.37
C SER A 333 1.44 35.10 14.89
N SER A 334 0.19 34.73 14.59
CA SER A 334 -0.42 33.48 15.06
C SER A 334 -0.77 32.52 13.91
N TYR A 335 -0.57 31.22 14.14
CA TYR A 335 -0.96 30.20 13.17
C TYR A 335 -2.45 29.86 13.25
N LEU A 336 -3.01 29.44 12.12
CA LEU A 336 -4.32 28.79 12.09
C LEU A 336 -4.22 27.39 12.70
N THR A 337 -5.04 27.06 13.70
CA THR A 337 -4.96 25.73 14.30
C THR A 337 -5.47 24.65 13.34
N PRO A 338 -4.80 23.49 13.24
CA PRO A 338 -5.27 22.39 12.40
C PRO A 338 -6.70 21.90 12.75
N GLY A 339 -7.13 22.11 13.99
CA GLY A 339 -8.50 21.83 14.43
C GLY A 339 -9.53 22.74 13.77
N ALA A 340 -9.30 24.07 13.84
CA ALA A 340 -10.16 25.07 13.22
C ALA A 340 -10.23 24.89 11.69
N LEU A 341 -9.08 24.63 11.06
CA LEU A 341 -9.01 24.32 9.63
C LEU A 341 -9.89 23.12 9.26
N THR A 342 -9.80 22.02 10.02
CA THR A 342 -10.64 20.83 9.77
C THR A 342 -12.12 21.13 9.94
N GLN A 343 -12.51 21.84 11.00
CA GLN A 343 -13.92 22.18 11.25
C GLN A 343 -14.48 23.08 10.15
N ARG A 344 -13.69 24.06 9.68
CA ARG A 344 -14.11 24.94 8.59
C ARG A 344 -14.32 24.16 7.30
N TYR A 345 -13.40 23.24 6.97
CA TYR A 345 -13.52 22.39 5.79
C TYR A 345 -14.73 21.44 5.89
N ASN A 346 -14.95 20.80 7.04
CA ASN A 346 -16.09 19.90 7.21
C ASN A 346 -17.43 20.63 7.01
N ARG A 347 -17.56 21.86 7.57
CA ARG A 347 -18.76 22.69 7.34
C ARG A 347 -18.95 23.05 5.86
N LEU A 348 -17.86 23.29 5.12
CA LEU A 348 -17.92 23.52 3.67
C LEU A 348 -18.41 22.25 2.95
N ALA A 349 -17.83 21.10 3.26
CA ALA A 349 -18.21 19.80 2.67
C ALA A 349 -19.69 19.46 2.94
N GLU A 350 -20.15 19.66 4.17
CA GLU A 350 -21.56 19.49 4.59
C GLU A 350 -22.51 20.38 3.79
N ARG A 351 -22.20 21.67 3.63
CA ARG A 351 -23.01 22.59 2.81
C ARG A 351 -23.12 22.16 1.36
N LEU A 352 -22.06 21.58 0.81
CA LEU A 352 -22.04 21.08 -0.57
C LEU A 352 -22.66 19.69 -0.72
N GLY A 353 -22.95 18.99 0.38
CA GLY A 353 -23.42 17.59 0.36
C GLY A 353 -22.36 16.61 -0.18
N ILE A 354 -21.05 16.92 0.00
CA ILE A 354 -19.93 16.10 -0.49
C ILE A 354 -19.33 15.32 0.68
N ASP A 355 -19.28 13.98 0.58
CA ASP A 355 -18.59 13.14 1.58
C ASP A 355 -17.07 13.22 1.42
N THR A 356 -16.49 14.26 1.98
CA THR A 356 -15.05 14.50 1.89
C THR A 356 -14.50 15.06 3.20
N ASN A 357 -13.17 15.02 3.34
CA ASN A 357 -12.44 15.68 4.42
C ASN A 357 -11.14 16.30 3.86
N LEU A 358 -10.52 17.19 4.62
CA LEU A 358 -9.34 17.93 4.16
C LEU A 358 -8.20 17.02 3.66
N HIS A 359 -8.03 15.83 4.25
CA HIS A 359 -6.99 14.89 3.82
C HIS A 359 -7.28 14.29 2.43
N LYS A 360 -8.56 14.20 2.03
CA LYS A 360 -8.95 13.74 0.69
C LYS A 360 -8.52 14.73 -0.41
N LEU A 361 -8.26 16.01 -0.12
CA LEU A 361 -7.66 16.95 -1.08
C LEU A 361 -6.22 16.57 -1.43
N ARG A 362 -5.48 16.05 -0.46
CA ARG A 362 -4.14 15.50 -0.73
C ARG A 362 -4.22 14.21 -1.56
N HIS A 363 -5.25 13.39 -1.35
CA HIS A 363 -5.50 12.23 -2.22
C HIS A 363 -5.85 12.69 -3.64
N TYR A 364 -6.65 13.75 -3.77
CA TYR A 364 -6.96 14.37 -5.05
C TYR A 364 -5.68 14.81 -5.78
N SER A 365 -4.81 15.60 -5.13
CA SER A 365 -3.52 16.00 -5.69
C SER A 365 -2.68 14.81 -6.17
N ALA A 366 -2.60 13.75 -5.37
CA ALA A 366 -1.86 12.55 -5.75
C ALA A 366 -2.46 11.84 -6.97
N THR A 367 -3.77 11.70 -7.00
CA THR A 367 -4.51 11.06 -8.09
C THR A 367 -4.34 11.82 -9.39
N GLU A 368 -4.49 13.16 -9.37
CA GLU A 368 -4.30 14.00 -10.55
C GLU A 368 -2.86 13.96 -11.08
N LEU A 369 -1.85 13.99 -10.21
CA LEU A 369 -0.46 13.87 -10.63
C LEU A 369 -0.17 12.51 -11.29
N ILE A 370 -0.67 11.42 -10.73
CA ILE A 370 -0.54 10.09 -11.33
C ILE A 370 -1.30 10.02 -12.64
N ALA A 371 -2.52 10.57 -12.68
CA ALA A 371 -3.32 10.67 -13.89
C ALA A 371 -2.62 11.51 -14.98
N ALA A 372 -1.88 12.54 -14.62
CA ALA A 372 -1.05 13.32 -15.53
C ALA A 372 0.24 12.59 -16.00
N GLY A 373 0.51 11.37 -15.51
CA GLY A 373 1.67 10.58 -15.90
C GLY A 373 2.95 10.91 -15.12
N VAL A 374 2.83 11.64 -14.00
CA VAL A 374 3.98 11.90 -13.13
C VAL A 374 4.40 10.60 -12.46
N ASP A 375 5.69 10.29 -12.47
CA ASP A 375 6.20 9.06 -11.89
C ASP A 375 5.93 8.99 -10.37
N VAL A 376 5.70 7.78 -9.88
CA VAL A 376 5.28 7.54 -8.48
C VAL A 376 6.31 8.01 -7.46
N ARG A 377 7.60 7.98 -7.80
CA ARG A 377 8.67 8.43 -6.90
C ARG A 377 8.64 9.96 -6.75
N THR A 378 8.43 10.69 -7.83
CA THR A 378 8.22 12.15 -7.81
C THR A 378 6.97 12.52 -7.02
N VAL A 379 5.85 11.84 -7.24
CA VAL A 379 4.62 12.02 -6.44
C VAL A 379 4.89 11.75 -4.96
N ALA A 380 5.57 10.66 -4.62
CA ALA A 380 5.92 10.32 -3.25
C ALA A 380 6.81 11.39 -2.59
N GLY A 381 7.82 11.88 -3.32
CA GLY A 381 8.71 12.95 -2.88
C GLY A 381 7.94 14.25 -2.61
N ARG A 382 7.12 14.69 -3.56
CA ARG A 382 6.27 15.88 -3.44
C ARG A 382 5.34 15.80 -2.23
N LEU A 383 4.72 14.66 -2.02
CA LEU A 383 3.86 14.41 -0.87
C LEU A 383 4.63 14.18 0.44
N GLY A 384 5.92 13.87 0.43
CA GLY A 384 6.71 13.50 1.62
C GLY A 384 6.27 12.15 2.21
N HIS A 385 6.13 11.13 1.37
CA HIS A 385 5.94 9.75 1.81
C HIS A 385 7.31 9.11 2.07
N SER A 386 7.50 8.56 3.27
CA SER A 386 8.68 7.74 3.58
C SER A 386 8.60 6.40 2.84
N GLY A 387 9.76 5.80 2.52
CA GLY A 387 9.82 4.46 1.93
C GLY A 387 9.77 4.41 0.39
N GLY A 388 10.36 5.41 -0.30
CA GLY A 388 10.66 5.32 -1.74
C GLY A 388 9.45 5.13 -2.68
N GLY A 389 8.25 5.55 -2.26
CA GLY A 389 7.03 5.42 -3.08
C GLY A 389 6.14 4.23 -2.71
N THR A 390 6.56 3.31 -1.85
CA THR A 390 5.75 2.14 -1.44
C THR A 390 4.37 2.53 -0.89
N THR A 391 4.30 3.60 -0.08
CA THR A 391 3.03 4.12 0.44
C THR A 391 2.14 4.64 -0.69
N THR A 392 2.73 5.36 -1.65
CA THR A 392 2.03 5.90 -2.82
C THR A 392 1.51 4.75 -3.69
N LEU A 393 2.35 3.77 -4.01
CA LEU A 393 1.95 2.58 -4.76
C LEU A 393 0.82 1.84 -4.06
N ARG A 394 0.96 1.50 -2.78
CA ARG A 394 -0.06 0.76 -2.03
C ARG A 394 -1.39 1.52 -1.92
N THR A 395 -1.35 2.85 -1.87
CA THR A 395 -2.56 3.67 -1.71
C THR A 395 -3.24 3.97 -3.05
N TYR A 396 -2.46 4.19 -4.11
CA TYR A 396 -2.94 4.64 -5.43
C TYR A 396 -2.71 3.62 -6.55
N ALA A 397 -2.36 2.38 -6.22
CA ALA A 397 -2.23 1.28 -7.20
C ALA A 397 -3.58 0.82 -7.78
N ALA A 398 -4.69 1.45 -7.40
CA ALA A 398 -5.96 1.23 -8.06
C ALA A 398 -5.82 1.57 -9.55
N TRP A 399 -6.16 0.61 -10.40
CA TRP A 399 -6.14 0.74 -11.85
C TRP A 399 -6.98 1.95 -12.28
N MET A 400 -6.36 2.85 -13.05
CA MET A 400 -7.00 4.03 -13.59
C MET A 400 -7.20 3.84 -15.09
N SER A 401 -8.45 3.65 -15.50
CA SER A 401 -8.85 3.39 -16.89
C SER A 401 -8.25 4.39 -17.89
N GLU A 402 -8.27 5.67 -17.57
CA GLU A 402 -7.72 6.73 -18.44
C GLU A 402 -6.19 6.69 -18.56
N ALA A 403 -5.48 6.34 -17.48
CA ALA A 403 -4.04 6.18 -17.51
C ALA A 403 -3.64 4.94 -18.31
N ASP A 404 -4.42 3.86 -18.21
CA ASP A 404 -4.22 2.64 -18.97
C ASP A 404 -4.47 2.86 -20.47
N GLN A 405 -5.53 3.59 -20.85
CA GLN A 405 -5.78 3.95 -22.24
C GLN A 405 -4.64 4.78 -22.85
N ARG A 406 -4.07 5.73 -22.09
CA ARG A 406 -2.90 6.50 -22.54
C ARG A 406 -1.65 5.63 -22.66
N ALA A 407 -1.43 4.72 -21.72
CA ALA A 407 -0.32 3.77 -21.75
C ALA A 407 -0.45 2.84 -22.96
N ALA A 408 -1.65 2.33 -23.24
CA ALA A 408 -1.95 1.48 -24.38
C ALA A 408 -1.68 2.21 -25.71
N SER A 409 -2.10 3.47 -25.82
CA SER A 409 -1.82 4.31 -26.99
C SER A 409 -0.31 4.59 -27.13
N GLY A 410 0.36 4.88 -26.02
CA GLY A 410 1.81 5.14 -26.01
C GLY A 410 2.65 3.91 -26.35
N ILE A 411 2.22 2.73 -25.94
CA ILE A 411 2.89 1.46 -26.29
C ILE A 411 2.74 1.16 -27.78
N ALA A 412 1.53 1.33 -28.32
CA ALA A 412 1.27 1.06 -29.73
C ALA A 412 2.18 1.86 -30.68
N THR A 413 2.53 3.11 -30.32
CA THR A 413 3.44 3.94 -31.10
C THR A 413 4.90 3.52 -31.02
N ARG A 414 5.29 2.74 -30.01
CA ARG A 414 6.66 2.27 -29.76
C ARG A 414 6.88 0.82 -30.18
N MET A 415 5.79 0.08 -30.46
CA MET A 415 5.91 -1.29 -30.94
C MET A 415 6.41 -1.33 -32.38
N PRO A 416 7.26 -2.31 -32.75
CA PRO A 416 7.59 -2.56 -34.12
C PRO A 416 6.31 -2.83 -34.94
N SER A 417 6.33 -2.47 -36.21
CA SER A 417 5.20 -2.70 -37.11
C SER A 417 4.77 -4.17 -37.05
N ARG A 418 3.51 -4.43 -36.76
CA ARG A 418 2.96 -5.78 -36.74
C ARG A 418 3.08 -6.41 -38.11
N PRO A 419 3.66 -7.63 -38.28
CA PRO A 419 3.62 -8.34 -39.54
C PRO A 419 2.17 -8.46 -40.02
N ALA A 420 1.88 -8.08 -41.26
CA ALA A 420 0.56 -8.30 -41.81
C ALA A 420 0.28 -9.80 -41.78
N SER A 421 -0.84 -10.21 -41.16
CA SER A 421 -1.29 -11.59 -41.31
C SER A 421 -1.56 -11.86 -42.79
N LEU A 422 -1.26 -13.07 -43.29
CA LEU A 422 -1.52 -13.44 -44.68
C LEU A 422 -2.93 -13.03 -45.12
N ALA A 423 -3.94 -13.29 -44.28
CA ALA A 423 -5.33 -12.90 -44.51
C ALA A 423 -5.54 -11.39 -44.60
N ALA A 424 -4.81 -10.57 -43.80
CA ALA A 424 -4.90 -9.11 -43.89
C ALA A 424 -4.18 -8.57 -45.15
N ALA A 425 -3.08 -9.19 -45.52
CA ALA A 425 -2.36 -8.84 -46.76
C ALA A 425 -3.18 -9.20 -48.02
N GLU A 426 -3.84 -10.35 -48.05
CA GLU A 426 -4.77 -10.73 -49.10
C GLU A 426 -6.00 -9.83 -49.19
N ARG A 427 -6.58 -9.45 -48.04
CA ARG A 427 -7.68 -8.50 -48.00
C ARG A 427 -7.27 -7.14 -48.55
N ALA A 428 -6.12 -6.60 -48.09
CA ALA A 428 -5.58 -5.32 -48.54
C ALA A 428 -5.27 -5.30 -50.04
N GLN A 429 -4.95 -6.45 -50.62
CA GLN A 429 -4.71 -6.62 -52.04
C GLN A 429 -6.00 -6.54 -52.87
N ARG A 430 -7.13 -7.05 -52.31
CA ARG A 430 -8.47 -7.06 -52.97
C ARG A 430 -9.25 -5.76 -52.76
N ASP A 431 -9.21 -5.22 -51.50
CA ASP A 431 -9.99 -4.05 -51.08
C ASP A 431 -9.16 -3.14 -50.16
N PRO A 432 -8.28 -2.28 -50.74
CA PRO A 432 -7.41 -1.40 -49.98
C PRO A 432 -8.21 -0.26 -49.33
N GLN A 433 -8.30 -0.24 -48.01
CA GLN A 433 -9.06 0.75 -47.25
C GLN A 433 -8.16 1.87 -46.67
N SER A 434 -7.03 1.53 -46.11
CA SER A 434 -6.14 2.50 -45.46
C SER A 434 -5.21 3.21 -46.46
N PRO A 435 -4.67 4.40 -46.15
CA PRO A 435 -3.76 5.13 -47.01
C PRO A 435 -2.54 4.31 -47.49
N TYR A 436 -1.91 3.53 -46.58
CA TYR A 436 -0.77 2.70 -46.95
C TYR A 436 -1.15 1.52 -47.87
N GLU A 437 -2.35 0.93 -47.68
CA GLU A 437 -2.88 -0.13 -48.56
C GLU A 437 -3.14 0.40 -49.97
N LYS A 438 -3.71 1.62 -50.06
CA LYS A 438 -3.96 2.29 -51.36
C LYS A 438 -2.66 2.58 -52.11
N ILE A 439 -1.62 3.05 -51.40
CA ILE A 439 -0.30 3.30 -52.01
C ILE A 439 0.33 1.97 -52.47
N ALA A 440 0.27 0.91 -51.65
CA ALA A 440 0.78 -0.40 -52.03
C ALA A 440 0.04 -0.98 -53.26
N ALA A 441 -1.29 -0.86 -53.28
CA ALA A 441 -2.11 -1.30 -54.42
C ALA A 441 -1.83 -0.51 -55.72
N GLU A 442 -1.57 0.80 -55.59
CA GLU A 442 -1.17 1.62 -56.74
C GLU A 442 0.19 1.21 -57.29
N LEU A 443 1.18 1.00 -56.43
CA LEU A 443 2.50 0.52 -56.83
C LEU A 443 2.42 -0.86 -57.49
N ARG A 444 1.62 -1.79 -56.93
CA ARG A 444 1.35 -3.11 -57.50
C ARG A 444 0.77 -2.97 -58.92
N ARG A 445 -0.21 -2.08 -59.12
CA ARG A 445 -0.78 -1.82 -60.43
C ARG A 445 0.25 -1.32 -61.43
N LYS A 446 1.15 -0.40 -61.02
CA LYS A 446 2.26 0.10 -61.85
C LYS A 446 3.26 -0.99 -62.22
N ILE A 447 3.50 -1.95 -61.35
CA ILE A 447 4.36 -3.10 -61.63
C ILE A 447 3.68 -4.07 -62.62
N LEU A 448 2.38 -4.32 -62.41
CA LEU A 448 1.63 -5.23 -63.30
C LEU A 448 1.38 -4.63 -64.68
N SER A 449 1.19 -3.29 -64.80
CA SER A 449 1.08 -2.59 -66.08
C SER A 449 2.41 -2.48 -66.85
N GLY A 450 3.54 -2.67 -66.16
CA GLY A 450 4.85 -2.52 -66.75
C GLY A 450 5.44 -1.10 -66.64
N ASP A 451 4.73 -0.15 -66.02
CA ASP A 451 5.24 1.20 -65.74
C ASP A 451 6.45 1.20 -64.79
N LEU A 452 6.54 0.14 -63.98
CA LEU A 452 7.71 -0.24 -63.18
C LEU A 452 8.11 -1.65 -63.58
N GLY A 453 9.23 -1.78 -64.26
CA GLY A 453 9.72 -3.04 -64.80
C GLY A 453 10.35 -3.96 -63.75
N ASP A 454 10.44 -5.26 -64.06
CA ASP A 454 11.17 -6.21 -63.21
C ASP A 454 12.66 -5.83 -63.17
N GLY A 455 13.25 -5.74 -61.99
CA GLY A 455 14.60 -5.28 -61.74
C GLY A 455 14.73 -3.76 -61.54
N ASP A 456 13.68 -2.98 -61.75
CA ASP A 456 13.72 -1.53 -61.52
C ASP A 456 13.85 -1.19 -60.03
N VAL A 457 14.40 -0.01 -59.75
CA VAL A 457 14.51 0.50 -58.38
C VAL A 457 13.16 1.08 -57.96
N ALA A 458 12.58 0.53 -56.93
CA ALA A 458 11.33 1.03 -56.35
C ALA A 458 11.50 2.45 -55.76
N PRO A 459 10.42 3.28 -55.77
CA PRO A 459 10.43 4.59 -55.15
C PRO A 459 10.84 4.53 -53.68
N THR A 460 11.56 5.55 -53.21
CA THR A 460 11.92 5.61 -51.77
C THR A 460 10.73 6.00 -50.89
N GLU A 461 10.76 5.59 -49.66
CA GLU A 461 9.73 5.96 -48.67
C GLU A 461 9.53 7.48 -48.55
N LYS A 462 10.63 8.26 -48.70
CA LYS A 462 10.57 9.73 -48.69
C LYS A 462 9.88 10.29 -49.95
N GLN A 463 10.14 9.70 -51.11
CA GLN A 463 9.45 10.08 -52.35
C GLN A 463 7.95 9.77 -52.25
N LEU A 464 7.60 8.55 -51.86
CA LEU A 464 6.21 8.16 -51.66
C LEU A 464 5.47 9.03 -50.62
N ALA A 465 6.15 9.42 -49.54
CA ALA A 465 5.58 10.31 -48.53
C ALA A 465 5.25 11.70 -49.12
N VAL A 466 6.10 12.23 -50.01
CA VAL A 466 5.86 13.50 -50.69
C VAL A 466 4.77 13.36 -51.75
N ASP A 467 4.86 12.35 -52.62
CA ASP A 467 3.96 12.15 -53.77
C ASP A 467 2.51 11.91 -53.33
N HIS A 468 2.31 11.20 -52.19
CA HIS A 468 1.00 10.88 -51.66
C HIS A 468 0.55 11.76 -50.47
N HIS A 469 1.34 12.78 -50.11
CA HIS A 469 1.07 13.68 -48.96
C HIS A 469 0.80 12.94 -47.66
N VAL A 470 1.61 11.92 -47.34
CA VAL A 470 1.49 11.10 -46.12
C VAL A 470 2.76 11.15 -45.28
N ALA A 471 2.67 10.74 -44.04
CA ALA A 471 3.84 10.58 -43.17
C ALA A 471 4.77 9.48 -43.73
N VAL A 472 6.10 9.63 -43.55
CA VAL A 472 7.12 8.65 -43.99
C VAL A 472 6.82 7.25 -43.41
N GLY A 473 6.29 7.15 -42.17
CA GLY A 473 5.87 5.87 -41.59
C GLY A 473 4.70 5.18 -42.31
N THR A 474 3.82 5.96 -42.97
CA THR A 474 2.74 5.43 -43.84
C THR A 474 3.32 4.87 -45.15
N ALA A 475 4.26 5.59 -45.74
CA ALA A 475 5.00 5.14 -46.94
C ALA A 475 5.84 3.89 -46.66
N HIS A 476 6.50 3.82 -45.51
CA HIS A 476 7.20 2.63 -45.02
C HIS A 476 6.27 1.40 -44.92
N ARG A 477 5.09 1.56 -44.33
CA ARG A 477 4.09 0.48 -44.27
C ARG A 477 3.62 0.03 -45.65
N ALA A 478 3.46 0.94 -46.58
CA ALA A 478 3.11 0.60 -47.96
C ALA A 478 4.19 -0.25 -48.62
N MET A 479 5.46 0.09 -48.43
CA MET A 479 6.60 -0.68 -48.95
C MET A 479 6.72 -2.06 -48.34
N GLU A 480 6.54 -2.17 -47.01
CA GLU A 480 6.52 -3.49 -46.33
C GLU A 480 5.33 -4.35 -46.76
N LEU A 481 4.16 -3.75 -47.01
CA LEU A 481 3.00 -4.47 -47.54
C LEU A 481 3.27 -4.97 -48.98
N LEU A 482 3.83 -4.14 -49.84
CA LEU A 482 4.20 -4.50 -51.22
C LEU A 482 5.27 -5.61 -51.24
N LYS A 483 6.19 -5.59 -50.28
CA LYS A 483 7.18 -6.65 -50.07
C LYS A 483 6.53 -7.95 -49.61
N SER A 484 5.54 -7.87 -48.68
CA SER A 484 4.79 -9.05 -48.26
C SER A 484 3.97 -9.70 -49.36
N TRP A 485 3.57 -8.91 -50.35
CA TRP A 485 2.92 -9.40 -51.57
C TRP A 485 3.91 -9.98 -52.62
N GLY A 486 5.23 -9.87 -52.38
CA GLY A 486 6.25 -10.40 -53.27
C GLY A 486 6.61 -9.54 -54.47
N PHE A 487 6.12 -8.28 -54.53
CA PHE A 487 6.37 -7.36 -55.64
C PHE A 487 7.65 -6.55 -55.53
N ILE A 488 8.30 -6.53 -54.40
CA ILE A 488 9.63 -5.92 -54.20
C ILE A 488 10.50 -6.79 -53.29
N THR A 489 11.79 -6.71 -53.48
CA THR A 489 12.80 -7.28 -52.57
C THR A 489 13.71 -6.18 -52.06
N SER A 490 14.11 -6.26 -50.80
CA SER A 490 15.02 -5.31 -50.17
C SER A 490 16.07 -6.02 -49.34
N SER A 491 17.32 -5.58 -49.40
CA SER A 491 18.40 -6.04 -48.52
C SER A 491 19.00 -4.86 -47.77
N ARG A 492 19.57 -5.14 -46.58
CA ARG A 492 20.09 -4.11 -45.68
C ARG A 492 21.12 -3.20 -46.39
N GLY A 493 20.83 -1.89 -46.45
CA GLY A 493 21.72 -0.89 -47.07
C GLY A 493 21.59 -0.74 -48.59
N ARG A 494 20.65 -1.44 -49.25
CA ARG A 494 20.35 -1.30 -50.66
C ARG A 494 18.93 -0.83 -50.92
N ARG A 495 18.69 -0.17 -52.06
CA ARG A 495 17.34 0.24 -52.47
C ARG A 495 16.50 -1.00 -52.79
N ALA A 496 15.21 -0.90 -52.54
CA ALA A 496 14.26 -1.95 -52.89
C ALA A 496 14.18 -2.09 -54.41
N ILE A 497 14.15 -3.32 -54.89
CA ILE A 497 14.10 -3.68 -56.31
C ILE A 497 12.75 -4.33 -56.59
N VAL A 498 12.13 -3.96 -57.68
CA VAL A 498 10.87 -4.54 -58.18
C VAL A 498 11.09 -5.98 -58.61
N VAL A 499 10.19 -6.85 -58.21
CA VAL A 499 10.14 -8.25 -58.62
C VAL A 499 8.74 -8.54 -59.11
N ARG A 500 8.62 -9.11 -60.30
CA ARG A 500 7.34 -9.52 -60.84
C ARG A 500 7.13 -11.01 -60.56
N PRO A 501 6.13 -11.38 -59.74
CA PRO A 501 5.83 -12.81 -59.46
C PRO A 501 5.42 -13.51 -60.77
N ALA A 502 5.94 -14.73 -60.99
CA ALA A 502 5.75 -15.48 -62.27
C ALA A 502 4.33 -16.05 -62.45
N ASP A 503 3.46 -16.03 -61.44
CA ASP A 503 2.15 -16.71 -61.41
C ASP A 503 0.96 -15.79 -61.08
N GLU A 504 0.76 -14.66 -61.80
CA GLU A 504 -0.57 -14.05 -61.81
C GLU A 504 -1.12 -14.08 -63.25
N PRO A 505 -2.36 -14.67 -63.46
CA PRO A 505 -2.97 -14.67 -64.78
C PRO A 505 -3.32 -13.24 -65.21
N SER A 506 -2.95 -12.90 -66.46
CA SER A 506 -3.36 -11.68 -67.14
C SER A 506 -4.86 -11.49 -67.05
N ALA A 507 -5.29 -10.25 -66.76
CA ALA A 507 -6.70 -9.87 -66.60
C ALA A 507 -7.49 -9.86 -67.94
N ALA A 508 -7.40 -10.95 -68.68
CA ALA A 508 -8.18 -11.16 -69.89
C ALA A 508 -8.59 -12.65 -69.94
N SER A 509 -9.51 -13.08 -69.13
CA SER A 509 -10.35 -14.27 -69.30
C SER A 509 -11.02 -14.64 -67.99
N ALA A 510 -12.12 -14.02 -67.68
CA ALA A 510 -13.07 -14.51 -66.69
C ALA A 510 -14.49 -14.09 -67.09
N GLU A 511 -15.01 -14.73 -68.10
CA GLU A 511 -16.48 -14.82 -68.30
C GLU A 511 -16.97 -16.17 -67.79
N ILE A 512 -17.92 -16.07 -66.85
CA ILE A 512 -19.11 -16.89 -66.57
C ILE A 512 -18.96 -18.44 -66.60
N SER A 513 -19.15 -19.05 -65.49
CA SER A 513 -19.99 -20.27 -65.35
C SER A 513 -20.63 -20.32 -63.97
N SER A 514 -21.92 -20.12 -63.98
CA SER A 514 -22.87 -20.44 -62.88
C SER A 514 -23.19 -21.94 -62.97
N ASP A 515 -23.16 -22.70 -61.93
CA ASP A 515 -24.27 -23.46 -61.34
C ASP A 515 -23.87 -24.35 -60.13
N PRO A 516 -24.84 -24.68 -59.31
CA PRO A 516 -24.62 -25.07 -57.94
C PRO A 516 -24.76 -26.58 -57.70
N HIS A 517 -24.04 -27.14 -56.78
CA HIS A 517 -24.49 -28.32 -56.02
C HIS A 517 -23.74 -28.48 -54.69
N VAL A 518 -24.51 -28.50 -53.62
CA VAL A 518 -24.21 -28.93 -52.25
C VAL A 518 -24.08 -30.48 -52.23
N PRO A 519 -23.28 -31.12 -51.37
CA PRO A 519 -23.88 -31.49 -50.14
C PRO A 519 -23.02 -31.35 -48.84
N HIS A 520 -23.77 -31.22 -47.80
CA HIS A 520 -23.41 -31.18 -46.39
C HIS A 520 -22.47 -32.33 -45.95
N GLY A 521 -21.45 -31.97 -45.21
CA GLY A 521 -20.70 -32.83 -44.33
C GLY A 521 -20.35 -32.03 -43.05
N ALA A 522 -21.10 -32.30 -42.00
CA ALA A 522 -20.88 -31.69 -40.69
C ALA A 522 -19.53 -32.15 -40.12
N VAL A 523 -18.67 -31.16 -39.84
CA VAL A 523 -17.54 -31.33 -38.93
C VAL A 523 -17.74 -30.34 -37.79
N GLU A 524 -17.99 -30.89 -36.62
CA GLU A 524 -18.12 -30.18 -35.37
C GLU A 524 -16.86 -29.32 -35.12
N GLU A 525 -17.01 -28.01 -35.21
CA GLU A 525 -16.08 -27.04 -34.63
C GLU A 525 -16.22 -27.13 -33.10
N ARG A 526 -15.32 -27.86 -32.46
CA ARG A 526 -15.05 -27.62 -31.04
C ARG A 526 -14.40 -26.25 -30.88
N ALA A 527 -15.19 -25.30 -30.48
CA ALA A 527 -14.72 -24.01 -29.95
C ALA A 527 -13.80 -24.31 -28.75
N ALA A 528 -12.51 -24.17 -28.93
CA ALA A 528 -11.55 -24.13 -27.83
C ALA A 528 -11.73 -22.83 -27.08
N SER A 529 -12.55 -22.85 -26.05
CA SER A 529 -12.57 -21.81 -25.00
C SER A 529 -11.23 -21.89 -24.26
N GLY A 530 -10.31 -21.02 -24.64
CA GLY A 530 -9.02 -20.83 -23.94
C GLY A 530 -9.23 -20.22 -22.56
N GLY A 531 -9.70 -21.00 -21.60
CA GLY A 531 -9.64 -20.66 -20.19
C GLY A 531 -8.18 -20.71 -19.74
N ALA A 532 -7.65 -19.63 -19.17
CA ALA A 532 -6.33 -19.63 -18.57
C ALA A 532 -6.22 -20.77 -17.55
N LYS A 533 -5.29 -21.71 -17.76
CA LYS A 533 -5.05 -22.83 -16.85
C LYS A 533 -4.48 -22.29 -15.52
N LEU A 534 -4.85 -22.92 -14.43
CA LEU A 534 -4.30 -22.66 -13.10
C LEU A 534 -3.11 -23.61 -12.87
N TRP A 535 -1.99 -23.07 -12.43
CA TRP A 535 -0.75 -23.80 -12.20
C TRP A 535 -0.35 -23.75 -10.72
N ALA A 536 0.15 -24.84 -10.19
CA ALA A 536 0.77 -24.92 -8.87
C ALA A 536 2.29 -24.90 -9.04
N ILE A 537 2.96 -23.98 -8.34
CA ILE A 537 4.37 -23.71 -8.48
C ILE A 537 5.06 -23.90 -7.15
N THR A 538 6.12 -24.69 -7.14
CA THR A 538 6.97 -24.91 -5.97
C THR A 538 8.40 -24.45 -6.27
N LEU A 539 8.96 -23.61 -5.41
CA LEU A 539 10.35 -23.17 -5.49
C LEU A 539 11.18 -23.86 -4.40
N ARG A 540 12.33 -24.39 -4.79
CA ARG A 540 13.37 -24.88 -3.86
C ARG A 540 14.60 -24.01 -3.99
N GLY A 541 15.11 -23.54 -2.88
CA GLY A 541 16.33 -22.73 -2.80
C GLY A 541 17.53 -23.48 -2.27
N PRO A 542 18.64 -22.79 -2.06
CA PRO A 542 19.88 -23.35 -1.53
C PRO A 542 19.67 -24.15 -0.24
N GLY A 543 20.39 -25.24 -0.06
CA GLY A 543 20.24 -26.13 1.09
C GLY A 543 18.96 -26.96 1.12
N GLY A 544 18.16 -27.03 0.02
CA GLY A 544 16.92 -27.79 -0.06
C GLY A 544 15.71 -27.12 0.59
N ARG A 545 15.80 -25.83 0.92
CA ARG A 545 14.71 -25.04 1.49
C ARG A 545 13.53 -24.97 0.52
N ARG A 546 12.34 -25.33 0.98
CA ARG A 546 11.10 -25.27 0.19
C ARG A 546 10.32 -24.01 0.53
N TYR A 547 9.92 -23.26 -0.49
CA TYR A 547 9.00 -22.15 -0.37
C TYR A 547 7.55 -22.62 -0.61
N PRO A 548 6.55 -21.97 0.02
CA PRO A 548 5.15 -22.36 -0.13
C PRO A 548 4.70 -22.41 -1.59
N ALA A 549 3.94 -23.45 -1.95
CA ALA A 549 3.36 -23.56 -3.29
C ALA A 549 2.38 -22.41 -3.55
N ARG A 550 2.45 -21.82 -4.74
CA ARG A 550 1.55 -20.74 -5.19
C ARG A 550 0.78 -21.16 -6.43
N HIS A 551 -0.41 -20.61 -6.55
CA HIS A 551 -1.29 -20.83 -7.69
C HIS A 551 -1.28 -19.60 -8.59
N VAL A 552 -0.93 -19.76 -9.85
CA VAL A 552 -0.82 -18.68 -10.83
C VAL A 552 -1.66 -19.00 -12.05
N ARG A 553 -2.45 -18.01 -12.49
CA ARG A 553 -3.17 -18.02 -13.75
C ARG A 553 -2.35 -17.22 -14.78
N GLU A 554 -1.43 -17.86 -15.45
CA GLU A 554 -0.63 -17.20 -16.49
C GLU A 554 -0.30 -18.16 -17.63
N ASP A 555 0.01 -17.57 -18.79
CA ASP A 555 0.47 -18.28 -19.97
C ASP A 555 1.99 -18.45 -19.87
N LEU A 556 2.46 -19.67 -19.72
CA LEU A 556 3.87 -20.04 -19.51
C LEU A 556 4.78 -19.81 -20.75
N ARG A 557 4.50 -18.80 -21.58
CA ARG A 557 5.24 -18.55 -22.83
C ARG A 557 6.65 -17.97 -22.66
N SER A 558 7.01 -17.47 -21.48
CA SER A 558 8.35 -16.93 -21.24
C SER A 558 8.90 -17.36 -19.87
N PRO A 559 9.76 -18.40 -19.83
CA PRO A 559 10.37 -18.89 -18.59
C PRO A 559 11.17 -17.83 -17.81
N ASP A 560 11.79 -16.88 -18.50
CA ASP A 560 12.66 -15.86 -17.86
C ASP A 560 11.88 -14.79 -17.13
N VAL A 561 10.72 -14.35 -17.65
CA VAL A 561 9.83 -13.38 -16.99
C VAL A 561 9.23 -14.02 -15.74
N PHE A 562 8.86 -15.28 -15.83
CA PHE A 562 8.30 -16.06 -14.74
C PHE A 562 9.32 -16.30 -13.62
N ARG A 563 10.56 -16.62 -13.98
CA ARG A 563 11.70 -16.76 -13.07
C ARG A 563 11.98 -15.44 -12.30
N ALA A 564 12.02 -14.29 -12.99
CA ALA A 564 12.25 -12.99 -12.38
C ALA A 564 11.12 -12.60 -11.41
N HIS A 565 9.88 -12.90 -11.77
CA HIS A 565 8.71 -12.65 -10.94
C HIS A 565 8.72 -13.47 -9.65
N LEU A 566 9.07 -14.74 -9.72
CA LEU A 566 9.14 -15.63 -8.55
C LEU A 566 10.29 -15.30 -7.62
N LEU A 567 11.44 -14.90 -8.12
CA LEU A 567 12.55 -14.39 -7.31
C LEU A 567 12.17 -13.11 -6.57
N ALA A 568 11.43 -12.21 -7.24
CA ALA A 568 10.91 -11.00 -6.60
C ALA A 568 9.92 -11.33 -5.47
N ILE A 569 9.06 -12.32 -5.65
CA ILE A 569 8.10 -12.78 -4.64
C ILE A 569 8.83 -13.43 -3.45
N ALA A 570 9.81 -14.29 -3.69
CA ALA A 570 10.60 -14.92 -2.64
C ALA A 570 11.34 -13.89 -1.77
N ARG A 571 11.88 -12.81 -2.37
CA ARG A 571 12.52 -11.70 -1.66
C ARG A 571 11.58 -10.85 -0.80
N ILE A 572 10.28 -10.83 -1.13
CA ILE A 572 9.28 -10.05 -0.39
C ILE A 572 8.76 -10.81 0.85
N GLU A 573 8.78 -12.13 0.84
CA GLU A 573 8.18 -12.96 1.90
C GLU A 573 9.10 -13.25 3.07
N GLU A 574 10.41 -13.02 2.96
CA GLU A 574 11.32 -13.10 4.11
C GLU A 574 11.44 -11.75 4.81
N PRO A 575 10.98 -11.64 6.07
CA PRO A 575 11.27 -10.46 6.87
C PRO A 575 12.78 -10.40 7.12
N LYS A 576 13.37 -9.23 6.87
CA LYS A 576 14.77 -8.90 7.15
C LYS A 576 15.06 -9.03 8.66
N GLU A 577 15.33 -10.22 9.14
CA GLU A 577 15.85 -10.47 10.49
C GLU A 577 17.31 -10.94 10.53
N THR A 578 17.94 -11.18 9.39
CA THR A 578 19.36 -11.48 9.32
C THR A 578 20.06 -10.48 8.39
N ASN A 579 21.13 -9.90 8.91
CA ASN A 579 21.98 -8.91 8.23
C ASN A 579 23.00 -9.59 7.29
N ASP A 580 22.69 -10.80 6.78
CA ASP A 580 23.57 -11.54 5.87
C ASP A 580 23.05 -11.43 4.45
N SER A 581 23.77 -10.68 3.63
CA SER A 581 23.54 -10.46 2.21
C SER A 581 23.75 -11.71 1.33
N ASP A 582 24.19 -12.81 1.89
CA ASP A 582 24.65 -14.00 1.16
C ASP A 582 23.62 -15.14 1.08
N ASP A 583 22.48 -15.04 1.76
CA ASP A 583 21.46 -16.10 1.80
C ASP A 583 20.70 -16.33 0.47
N TRP A 584 20.94 -15.50 -0.55
CA TRP A 584 20.29 -15.58 -1.86
C TRP A 584 21.20 -16.15 -2.96
N ILE A 585 22.44 -16.43 -2.65
CA ILE A 585 23.43 -17.00 -3.58
C ILE A 585 23.31 -18.53 -3.52
N GLY A 586 23.09 -19.18 -4.64
CA GLY A 586 23.07 -20.64 -4.73
C GLY A 586 22.12 -21.21 -5.78
N ASP A 587 21.94 -22.52 -5.73
CA ASP A 587 21.15 -23.26 -6.71
C ASP A 587 19.65 -23.24 -6.36
N TYR A 588 18.83 -22.87 -7.33
CA TYR A 588 17.38 -22.84 -7.24
C TYR A 588 16.76 -23.82 -8.23
N GLU A 589 15.68 -24.46 -7.81
CA GLU A 589 14.86 -25.36 -8.64
C GLU A 589 13.38 -24.96 -8.54
N LEU A 590 12.75 -24.72 -9.69
CA LEU A 590 11.34 -24.41 -9.81
C LEU A 590 10.62 -25.59 -10.46
N GLU A 591 9.62 -26.12 -9.80
CA GLU A 591 8.72 -27.15 -10.31
C GLU A 591 7.33 -26.56 -10.56
N VAL A 592 6.78 -26.78 -11.74
CA VAL A 592 5.45 -26.34 -12.17
C VAL A 592 4.58 -27.57 -12.41
N HIS A 593 3.44 -27.64 -11.73
CA HIS A 593 2.45 -28.70 -11.84
C HIS A 593 1.10 -28.13 -12.28
N GLU A 594 0.24 -28.94 -12.91
CA GLU A 594 -1.17 -28.57 -13.08
C GLU A 594 -1.84 -28.55 -11.71
N PHE A 595 -2.74 -27.58 -11.49
CA PHE A 595 -3.42 -27.43 -10.21
C PHE A 595 -4.23 -28.69 -9.87
N GLY A 596 -3.98 -29.25 -8.69
CA GLY A 596 -4.57 -30.50 -8.22
C GLY A 596 -3.72 -31.77 -8.53
N GLU A 597 -2.63 -31.64 -9.31
CA GLU A 597 -1.75 -32.76 -9.68
C GLU A 597 -0.32 -32.62 -9.11
N GLU A 598 -0.16 -31.93 -7.99
CA GLU A 598 1.13 -31.57 -7.35
C GLU A 598 1.98 -32.79 -6.94
N ARG A 599 1.40 -34.03 -6.97
CA ARG A 599 2.10 -35.29 -6.67
C ARG A 599 2.58 -36.01 -7.90
N THR A 600 2.28 -35.53 -9.10
CA THR A 600 2.71 -36.09 -10.37
C THR A 600 4.04 -35.50 -10.83
N LYS A 601 4.60 -35.98 -11.93
CA LYS A 601 5.81 -35.42 -12.52
C LYS A 601 5.54 -33.97 -12.94
N PRO A 602 6.43 -33.01 -12.61
CA PRO A 602 6.23 -31.60 -12.98
C PRO A 602 6.16 -31.45 -14.50
N VAL A 603 5.27 -30.56 -14.97
CA VAL A 603 5.12 -30.22 -16.39
C VAL A 603 6.34 -29.43 -16.87
N LEU A 604 6.94 -28.63 -15.97
CA LEU A 604 8.14 -27.85 -16.23
C LEU A 604 9.03 -27.83 -14.99
N THR A 605 10.33 -28.04 -15.18
CA THR A 605 11.34 -27.86 -14.14
C THR A 605 12.41 -26.90 -14.66
N LEU A 606 12.67 -25.82 -13.94
CA LEU A 606 13.71 -24.85 -14.24
C LEU A 606 14.76 -24.87 -13.12
N ARG A 607 16.04 -24.89 -13.49
CA ARG A 607 17.16 -24.82 -12.55
C ARG A 607 18.04 -23.64 -12.92
N TRP A 608 18.49 -22.89 -11.93
CA TRP A 608 19.46 -21.81 -12.14
C TRP A 608 20.28 -21.57 -10.89
N GLN A 609 21.43 -20.95 -11.09
CA GLN A 609 22.29 -20.48 -10.01
C GLN A 609 22.11 -18.98 -9.85
N ALA A 610 21.75 -18.51 -8.64
CA ALA A 610 21.78 -17.09 -8.31
C ALA A 610 23.18 -16.73 -7.85
N THR A 611 23.78 -15.73 -8.52
CA THR A 611 25.13 -15.22 -8.23
C THR A 611 25.06 -13.83 -7.62
#